data_6d662fad95675e3ca7cbcf07bbce2606
#
_entry.id   6d662fad95675e3ca7cbcf07bbce2606
#
_cell.length_a   1.000
_cell.length_b   1.000
_cell.length_c   1.000
_cell.angle_alpha   90.00
_cell.angle_beta   90.00
_cell.angle_gamma   90.00
#
_symmetry.space_group_name_H-M   'P 1'
#
loop_
_entity.id
_entity.type
_entity.pdbx_description
1 polymer ?
#
loop_
_entity_poly.entity_id
_entity_poly.type
_entity_poly.pdbx_seq_one_letter_code
_entity_poly.pdbx_strand_id
1 'polypeptide(L)'
;MSPEHVVPQVVLSILHARELGLKVPIIYNTSAFDSLASIELLDGLVDIYLPDFKVWNDSASKRLLKADHYAEAAMESIKAMHAQVGDLCFTPDGIAKKGLLVRHLVMPGYETEGHEIMKWIAKNISRDVFVNIMEQYHPDAHVGKAKRPRRSAALPVEPGGEAVPTETTRYEEINRPVTKEEVSSVRQAAEKAGLWRFCDPPRHDGFSL
;
A
#
# COMPACT_ATOMS: atom_id res chain seq x y z
N MET A 1 8.42 -3.03 6.07
CA MET A 1 8.26 -4.46 6.47
C MET A 1 6.92 -4.56 7.18
N SER A 2 6.09 -5.55 6.84
CA SER A 2 4.81 -5.80 7.48
C SER A 2 4.83 -7.17 8.18
N PRO A 3 4.11 -7.36 9.28
CA PRO A 3 4.15 -8.59 10.07
C PRO A 3 3.22 -9.68 9.56
N GLU A 4 2.57 -9.50 8.42
CA GLU A 4 1.56 -10.39 7.83
C GLU A 4 2.02 -11.85 7.63
N HIS A 5 3.33 -12.10 7.56
CA HIS A 5 3.89 -13.44 7.42
C HIS A 5 4.02 -14.21 8.74
N VAL A 6 3.87 -13.53 9.89
CA VAL A 6 4.15 -14.07 11.23
C VAL A 6 3.08 -13.64 12.25
N VAL A 7 1.84 -13.50 11.81
CA VAL A 7 0.73 -13.00 12.67
C VAL A 7 0.56 -13.78 13.97
N PRO A 8 0.60 -15.12 14.02
CA PRO A 8 0.48 -15.84 15.29
C PRO A 8 1.56 -15.46 16.30
N GLN A 9 2.80 -15.25 15.84
CA GLN A 9 3.92 -14.84 16.72
C GLN A 9 3.73 -13.39 17.17
N VAL A 10 3.23 -12.51 16.32
CA VAL A 10 2.89 -11.12 16.67
C VAL A 10 1.82 -11.09 17.75
N VAL A 11 0.76 -11.88 17.61
CA VAL A 11 -0.31 -12.01 18.62
C VAL A 11 0.25 -12.43 19.98
N LEU A 12 1.06 -13.50 20.02
CA LEU A 12 1.69 -13.96 21.26
C LEU A 12 2.59 -12.88 21.87
N SER A 13 3.34 -12.13 21.04
CA SER A 13 4.20 -11.05 21.51
C SER A 13 3.40 -9.89 22.12
N ILE A 14 2.27 -9.52 21.49
CA ILE A 14 1.38 -8.46 22.00
C ILE A 14 0.75 -8.89 23.34
N LEU A 15 0.26 -10.14 23.43
CA LEU A 15 -0.33 -10.67 24.66
C LEU A 15 0.69 -10.64 25.80
N HIS A 16 1.89 -11.13 25.57
CA HIS A 16 2.95 -11.11 26.56
C HIS A 16 3.37 -9.68 26.95
N ALA A 17 3.48 -8.78 26.00
CA ALA A 17 3.79 -7.38 26.29
C ALA A 17 2.69 -6.70 27.15
N ARG A 18 1.41 -7.05 26.93
CA ARG A 18 0.30 -6.56 27.76
C ARG A 18 0.36 -7.10 29.19
N GLU A 19 0.74 -8.37 29.38
CA GLU A 19 1.00 -8.96 30.72
C GLU A 19 2.13 -8.20 31.42
N LEU A 20 3.14 -7.72 30.71
CA LEU A 20 4.23 -6.90 31.23
C LEU A 20 3.86 -5.41 31.41
N GLY A 21 2.61 -5.01 31.12
CA GLY A 21 2.10 -3.67 31.41
C GLY A 21 2.09 -2.72 30.18
N LEU A 22 2.19 -3.22 28.95
CA LEU A 22 2.02 -2.40 27.75
C LEU A 22 0.62 -1.79 27.68
N LYS A 23 0.54 -0.46 27.60
CA LYS A 23 -0.72 0.32 27.58
C LYS A 23 -0.87 1.26 26.37
N VAL A 24 0.17 1.35 25.53
CA VAL A 24 0.11 2.19 24.32
C VAL A 24 -0.70 1.50 23.23
N PRO A 25 -1.36 2.26 22.33
CA PRO A 25 -2.07 1.68 21.20
C PRO A 25 -1.16 0.85 20.30
N ILE A 26 -1.66 -0.26 19.82
CA ILE A 26 -0.98 -1.13 18.87
C ILE A 26 -1.38 -0.72 17.45
N ILE A 27 -0.40 -0.36 16.64
CA ILE A 27 -0.59 -0.03 15.23
C ILE A 27 -0.11 -1.20 14.37
N TYR A 28 -1.00 -1.73 13.55
CA TYR A 28 -0.70 -2.81 12.59
C TYR A 28 -0.57 -2.25 11.18
N ASN A 29 0.66 -2.18 10.67
CA ASN A 29 0.98 -1.71 9.32
C ASN A 29 1.13 -2.92 8.39
N THR A 30 0.34 -2.99 7.32
CA THR A 30 0.27 -4.13 6.42
C THR A 30 0.17 -3.73 4.95
N SER A 31 0.51 -4.67 4.05
CA SER A 31 0.28 -4.52 2.62
C SER A 31 -1.19 -4.74 2.20
N ALA A 32 -2.09 -5.00 3.15
CA ALA A 32 -3.46 -5.41 2.94
C ALA A 32 -3.62 -6.79 2.23
N PHE A 33 -2.55 -7.58 2.15
CA PHE A 33 -2.58 -8.93 1.58
C PHE A 33 -2.66 -9.98 2.69
N ASP A 34 -3.43 -9.67 3.73
CA ASP A 34 -3.65 -10.54 4.89
C ASP A 34 -4.79 -11.52 4.63
N SER A 35 -4.70 -12.72 5.20
CA SER A 35 -5.83 -13.65 5.25
C SER A 35 -6.85 -13.19 6.31
N LEU A 36 -8.12 -13.50 6.09
CA LEU A 36 -9.17 -13.22 7.08
C LEU A 36 -8.86 -13.88 8.43
N ALA A 37 -8.35 -15.11 8.43
CA ALA A 37 -7.93 -15.80 9.65
C ALA A 37 -6.84 -15.04 10.43
N SER A 38 -5.91 -14.38 9.71
CA SER A 38 -4.90 -13.52 10.34
C SER A 38 -5.52 -12.28 10.99
N ILE A 39 -6.50 -11.66 10.31
CA ILE A 39 -7.20 -10.49 10.86
C ILE A 39 -8.07 -10.89 12.07
N GLU A 40 -8.74 -12.05 12.02
CA GLU A 40 -9.49 -12.57 13.18
C GLU A 40 -8.61 -12.76 14.42
N LEU A 41 -7.39 -13.29 14.26
CA LEU A 41 -6.44 -13.42 15.37
C LEU A 41 -6.01 -12.09 16.01
N LEU A 42 -6.10 -10.99 15.26
CA LEU A 42 -5.74 -9.64 15.71
C LEU A 42 -6.88 -8.89 16.39
N ASP A 43 -8.11 -9.45 16.38
CA ASP A 43 -9.29 -8.81 16.97
C ASP A 43 -9.10 -8.53 18.45
N GLY A 44 -9.43 -7.31 18.88
CA GLY A 44 -9.23 -6.84 20.26
C GLY A 44 -7.76 -6.63 20.67
N LEU A 45 -6.77 -6.92 19.79
CA LEU A 45 -5.35 -6.70 20.05
C LEU A 45 -4.81 -5.46 19.34
N VAL A 46 -5.27 -5.19 18.14
CA VAL A 46 -4.86 -4.03 17.32
C VAL A 46 -5.83 -2.88 17.54
N ASP A 47 -5.29 -1.70 17.78
CA ASP A 47 -6.07 -0.47 17.95
C ASP A 47 -6.21 0.29 16.63
N ILE A 48 -5.14 0.33 15.82
CA ILE A 48 -5.11 1.08 14.56
C ILE A 48 -4.57 0.19 13.44
N TYR A 49 -5.32 0.05 12.37
CA TYR A 49 -4.86 -0.59 11.15
C TYR A 49 -4.39 0.45 10.12
N LEU A 50 -3.23 0.19 9.50
CA LEU A 50 -2.65 0.98 8.42
C LEU A 50 -2.45 0.09 7.17
N PRO A 51 -3.51 -0.34 6.47
CA PRO A 51 -3.37 -1.11 5.25
C PRO A 51 -2.95 -0.24 4.06
N ASP A 52 -2.03 -0.77 3.24
CA ASP A 52 -1.70 -0.21 1.93
C ASP A 52 -2.60 -0.82 0.86
N PHE A 53 -3.51 -0.07 0.27
CA PHE A 53 -4.22 -0.51 -0.94
C PHE A 53 -3.45 -0.03 -2.17
N LYS A 54 -2.64 -0.90 -2.77
CA LYS A 54 -1.58 -0.50 -3.71
C LYS A 54 -2.05 -0.40 -5.15
N VAL A 55 -2.79 -1.38 -5.65
CA VAL A 55 -3.27 -1.47 -7.04
C VAL A 55 -4.66 -2.10 -7.09
N TRP A 56 -5.42 -1.75 -8.12
CA TRP A 56 -6.80 -2.19 -8.33
C TRP A 56 -6.90 -3.38 -9.30
N ASN A 57 -6.10 -3.35 -10.39
CA ASN A 57 -6.17 -4.33 -11.45
C ASN A 57 -5.21 -5.50 -11.24
N ASP A 58 -5.65 -6.71 -11.55
CA ASP A 58 -4.82 -7.92 -11.51
C ASP A 58 -3.59 -7.85 -12.43
N SER A 59 -3.70 -7.19 -13.58
CA SER A 59 -2.56 -7.00 -14.48
C SER A 59 -1.46 -6.16 -13.85
N ALA A 60 -1.83 -5.05 -13.17
CA ALA A 60 -0.91 -4.22 -12.41
C ALA A 60 -0.34 -4.98 -11.21
N SER A 61 -1.18 -5.75 -10.50
CA SER A 61 -0.78 -6.58 -9.37
C SER A 61 0.26 -7.63 -9.77
N LYS A 62 -0.02 -8.43 -10.79
CA LYS A 62 0.93 -9.41 -11.33
C LYS A 62 2.23 -8.78 -11.81
N ARG A 63 2.12 -7.64 -12.48
CA ARG A 63 3.28 -6.94 -13.03
C ARG A 63 4.17 -6.34 -11.94
N LEU A 64 3.58 -5.59 -11.02
CA LEU A 64 4.33 -4.76 -10.04
C LEU A 64 4.56 -5.48 -8.71
N LEU A 65 3.54 -6.17 -8.19
CA LEU A 65 3.59 -6.81 -6.88
C LEU A 65 3.96 -8.29 -6.94
N LYS A 66 3.87 -8.93 -8.13
CA LYS A 66 4.02 -10.39 -8.30
C LYS A 66 2.99 -11.19 -7.49
N ALA A 67 1.82 -10.61 -7.27
CA ALA A 67 0.72 -11.21 -6.54
C ALA A 67 -0.50 -11.37 -7.46
N ASP A 68 -1.11 -12.53 -7.44
CA ASP A 68 -2.41 -12.78 -8.05
C ASP A 68 -3.51 -12.39 -7.05
N HIS A 69 -4.65 -11.89 -7.54
CA HIS A 69 -5.83 -11.57 -6.72
C HIS A 69 -5.58 -10.60 -5.56
N TYR A 70 -4.57 -9.71 -5.72
CA TYR A 70 -4.21 -8.78 -4.65
C TYR A 70 -5.37 -7.84 -4.27
N ALA A 71 -6.06 -7.27 -5.27
CA ALA A 71 -7.14 -6.32 -4.99
C ALA A 71 -8.30 -6.95 -4.23
N GLU A 72 -8.68 -8.20 -4.57
CA GLU A 72 -9.72 -8.96 -3.87
C GLU A 72 -9.33 -9.18 -2.41
N ALA A 73 -8.13 -9.70 -2.16
CA ALA A 73 -7.61 -9.91 -0.81
C ALA A 73 -7.54 -8.60 -0.01
N ALA A 74 -7.09 -7.50 -0.64
CA ALA A 74 -7.04 -6.19 -0.01
C ALA A 74 -8.44 -5.68 0.38
N MET A 75 -9.44 -5.85 -0.50
CA MET A 75 -10.81 -5.48 -0.21
C MET A 75 -11.39 -6.27 0.97
N GLU A 76 -11.16 -7.57 1.03
CA GLU A 76 -11.65 -8.42 2.10
C GLU A 76 -10.97 -8.09 3.43
N SER A 77 -9.64 -7.99 3.45
CA SER A 77 -8.88 -7.67 4.66
C SER A 77 -9.20 -6.27 5.21
N ILE A 78 -9.31 -5.25 4.34
CA ILE A 78 -9.66 -3.88 4.75
C ILE A 78 -11.08 -3.82 5.34
N LYS A 79 -12.06 -4.55 4.77
CA LYS A 79 -13.41 -4.66 5.34
C LYS A 79 -13.37 -5.29 6.73
N ALA A 80 -12.63 -6.38 6.90
CA ALA A 80 -12.49 -7.06 8.19
C ALA A 80 -11.81 -6.16 9.23
N MET A 81 -10.74 -5.46 8.85
CA MET A 81 -10.07 -4.48 9.71
C MET A 81 -11.02 -3.36 10.14
N HIS A 82 -11.79 -2.78 9.21
CA HIS A 82 -12.74 -1.73 9.53
C HIS A 82 -13.86 -2.23 10.45
N ALA A 83 -14.34 -3.46 10.26
CA ALA A 83 -15.35 -4.06 11.13
C ALA A 83 -14.88 -4.19 12.59
N GLN A 84 -13.59 -4.43 12.84
CA GLN A 84 -13.00 -4.52 14.17
C GLN A 84 -12.78 -3.18 14.85
N VAL A 85 -12.32 -2.16 14.12
CA VAL A 85 -11.84 -0.90 14.73
C VAL A 85 -12.65 0.34 14.35
N GLY A 86 -13.43 0.30 13.27
CA GLY A 86 -14.21 1.43 12.75
C GLY A 86 -13.36 2.53 12.15
N ASP A 87 -13.95 3.71 12.00
CA ASP A 87 -13.28 4.91 11.51
C ASP A 87 -12.29 5.47 12.54
N LEU A 88 -11.20 6.08 12.05
CA LEU A 88 -10.13 6.58 12.90
C LEU A 88 -10.64 7.69 13.84
N CYS A 89 -10.48 7.48 15.14
CA CYS A 89 -10.80 8.44 16.18
C CYS A 89 -9.53 8.91 16.93
N PHE A 90 -9.64 10.11 17.51
CA PHE A 90 -8.54 10.80 18.17
C PHE A 90 -8.88 11.11 19.62
N THR A 91 -7.84 11.28 20.43
CA THR A 91 -7.94 11.92 21.73
C THR A 91 -8.21 13.42 21.59
N PRO A 92 -8.62 14.13 22.65
CA PRO A 92 -8.76 15.60 22.60
C PRO A 92 -7.49 16.33 22.16
N ASP A 93 -6.33 15.74 22.42
CA ASP A 93 -5.00 16.30 22.07
C ASP A 93 -4.60 15.96 20.61
N GLY A 94 -5.49 15.33 19.82
CA GLY A 94 -5.25 14.99 18.41
C GLY A 94 -4.43 13.72 18.14
N ILE A 95 -4.19 12.89 19.16
CA ILE A 95 -3.48 11.62 19.00
C ILE A 95 -4.45 10.53 18.54
N ALA A 96 -4.10 9.78 17.49
CA ALA A 96 -4.89 8.68 17.00
C ALA A 96 -5.00 7.57 18.08
N LYS A 97 -6.23 7.13 18.36
CA LYS A 97 -6.53 6.18 19.44
C LYS A 97 -6.96 4.82 18.92
N LYS A 98 -7.85 4.79 17.95
CA LYS A 98 -8.42 3.56 17.38
C LYS A 98 -8.96 3.85 16.00
N GLY A 99 -8.90 2.87 15.09
CA GLY A 99 -9.58 2.94 13.79
C GLY A 99 -8.72 2.58 12.60
N LEU A 100 -9.28 2.79 11.42
CA LEU A 100 -8.67 2.47 10.13
C LEU A 100 -8.15 3.73 9.45
N LEU A 101 -6.91 3.66 8.94
CA LEU A 101 -6.30 4.63 8.04
C LEU A 101 -5.79 3.88 6.80
N VAL A 102 -6.45 4.05 5.67
CA VAL A 102 -6.02 3.42 4.41
C VAL A 102 -4.96 4.26 3.73
N ARG A 103 -3.88 3.62 3.28
CA ARG A 103 -2.80 4.29 2.56
C ARG A 103 -2.80 3.86 1.09
N HIS A 104 -2.54 4.80 0.19
CA HIS A 104 -2.38 4.55 -1.23
C HIS A 104 -1.18 5.31 -1.76
N LEU A 105 -0.18 4.58 -2.29
CA LEU A 105 0.98 5.18 -2.96
C LEU A 105 0.63 5.40 -4.44
N VAL A 106 0.57 6.66 -4.85
CA VAL A 106 0.37 7.01 -6.26
C VAL A 106 1.65 6.68 -7.03
N MET A 107 1.51 5.92 -8.11
CA MET A 107 2.62 5.57 -9.00
C MET A 107 2.44 6.21 -10.38
N PRO A 108 3.54 6.59 -11.05
CA PRO A 108 3.49 7.26 -12.35
C PRO A 108 2.71 6.45 -13.39
N GLY A 109 1.69 7.07 -14.02
CA GLY A 109 0.86 6.44 -15.03
C GLY A 109 -0.16 5.42 -14.51
N TYR A 110 -0.32 5.31 -13.18
CA TYR A 110 -1.27 4.40 -12.52
C TYR A 110 -2.31 5.15 -11.67
N GLU A 111 -2.52 6.44 -11.91
CA GLU A 111 -3.50 7.25 -11.18
C GLU A 111 -4.94 6.71 -11.28
N THR A 112 -5.26 6.02 -12.37
CA THR A 112 -6.57 5.35 -12.56
C THR A 112 -6.80 4.23 -11.54
N GLU A 113 -5.75 3.54 -11.11
CA GLU A 113 -5.81 2.55 -10.00
C GLU A 113 -6.30 3.24 -8.72
N GLY A 114 -5.70 4.40 -8.40
CA GLY A 114 -6.11 5.22 -7.25
C GLY A 114 -7.55 5.69 -7.34
N HIS A 115 -8.04 6.08 -8.53
CA HIS A 115 -9.44 6.50 -8.71
C HIS A 115 -10.43 5.39 -8.32
N GLU A 116 -10.19 4.16 -8.77
CA GLU A 116 -11.08 3.04 -8.45
C GLU A 116 -10.98 2.64 -6.97
N ILE A 117 -9.78 2.66 -6.39
CA ILE A 117 -9.57 2.42 -4.97
C ILE A 117 -10.35 3.43 -4.13
N MET A 118 -10.24 4.74 -4.42
CA MET A 118 -10.94 5.78 -3.65
C MET A 118 -12.46 5.66 -3.74
N LYS A 119 -13.00 5.39 -4.93
CA LYS A 119 -14.44 5.11 -5.12
C LYS A 119 -14.89 3.91 -4.31
N TRP A 120 -14.10 2.84 -4.33
CA TRP A 120 -14.41 1.62 -3.60
C TRP A 120 -14.41 1.85 -2.08
N ILE A 121 -13.41 2.54 -1.54
CA ILE A 121 -13.31 2.90 -0.13
C ILE A 121 -14.57 3.67 0.32
N ALA A 122 -14.91 4.75 -0.40
CA ALA A 122 -16.07 5.58 -0.07
C ALA A 122 -17.40 4.81 -0.10
N LYS A 123 -17.52 3.84 -1.01
CA LYS A 123 -18.75 3.06 -1.20
C LYS A 123 -18.88 1.88 -0.23
N ASN A 124 -17.79 1.21 0.09
CA ASN A 124 -17.81 -0.12 0.74
C ASN A 124 -17.25 -0.11 2.16
N ILE A 125 -16.49 0.92 2.54
CA ILE A 125 -15.94 1.07 3.88
C ILE A 125 -16.68 2.19 4.61
N SER A 126 -16.28 3.43 4.41
CA SER A 126 -16.89 4.61 5.03
C SER A 126 -16.45 5.88 4.29
N ARG A 127 -17.28 6.92 4.27
CA ARG A 127 -16.87 8.25 3.83
C ARG A 127 -16.04 8.98 4.88
N ASP A 128 -16.11 8.51 6.13
CA ASP A 128 -15.38 9.08 7.27
C ASP A 128 -14.05 8.36 7.55
N VAL A 129 -13.67 7.38 6.72
CA VAL A 129 -12.37 6.72 6.83
C VAL A 129 -11.25 7.71 6.53
N PHE A 130 -10.16 7.60 7.28
CA PHE A 130 -8.96 8.39 7.03
C PHE A 130 -8.16 7.80 5.87
N VAL A 131 -7.74 8.64 4.91
CA VAL A 131 -6.96 8.22 3.75
C VAL A 131 -5.65 9.00 3.67
N ASN A 132 -4.56 8.28 3.46
CA ASN A 132 -3.25 8.85 3.15
C ASN A 132 -2.91 8.57 1.67
N ILE A 133 -3.03 9.60 0.83
CA ILE A 133 -2.60 9.58 -0.56
C ILE A 133 -1.14 10.02 -0.59
N MET A 134 -0.23 9.05 -0.83
CA MET A 134 1.21 9.25 -0.70
C MET A 134 1.83 9.60 -2.06
N GLU A 135 2.65 10.66 -2.07
CA GLU A 135 3.37 11.17 -3.26
C GLU A 135 4.85 10.78 -3.30
N GLN A 136 5.33 10.06 -2.29
CA GLN A 136 6.75 9.76 -2.09
C GLN A 136 7.29 8.61 -2.97
N TYR A 137 6.65 8.31 -4.09
CA TYR A 137 7.16 7.29 -4.99
C TYR A 137 8.48 7.72 -5.64
N HIS A 138 9.49 6.87 -5.52
CA HIS A 138 10.76 6.98 -6.24
C HIS A 138 11.11 5.64 -6.89
N PRO A 139 11.64 5.64 -8.13
CA PRO A 139 12.19 4.44 -8.75
C PRO A 139 13.32 3.85 -7.91
N ASP A 140 13.24 2.56 -7.60
CA ASP A 140 14.26 1.87 -6.80
C ASP A 140 14.39 0.40 -7.23
N ALA A 141 15.34 -0.32 -6.59
CA ALA A 141 15.62 -1.74 -6.77
C ALA A 141 15.89 -2.12 -8.24
N HIS A 142 14.90 -2.63 -8.95
CA HIS A 142 15.04 -3.13 -10.32
C HIS A 142 14.42 -2.21 -11.37
N VAL A 143 13.77 -1.12 -10.97
CA VAL A 143 13.16 -0.14 -11.87
C VAL A 143 14.27 0.56 -12.67
N GLY A 144 14.11 0.69 -13.97
CA GLY A 144 15.09 1.33 -14.84
C GLY A 144 16.35 0.52 -15.14
N LYS A 145 16.53 -0.68 -14.56
CA LYS A 145 17.72 -1.51 -14.81
C LYS A 145 17.52 -2.46 -15.98
N ALA A 146 18.57 -2.66 -16.78
CA ALA A 146 18.55 -3.62 -17.88
C ALA A 146 18.21 -5.04 -17.39
N LYS A 147 17.41 -5.77 -18.14
CA LYS A 147 17.20 -7.20 -17.91
C LYS A 147 18.49 -7.95 -18.17
N ARG A 148 19.05 -8.57 -17.14
CA ARG A 148 20.15 -9.53 -17.37
C ARG A 148 19.58 -10.69 -18.21
N PRO A 149 20.27 -11.10 -19.32
CA PRO A 149 19.85 -12.26 -20.08
C PRO A 149 19.85 -13.49 -19.13
N ARG A 150 18.77 -14.26 -19.18
CA ARG A 150 18.74 -15.55 -18.45
C ARG A 150 19.88 -16.40 -18.99
N ARG A 151 20.75 -16.92 -18.12
CA ARG A 151 21.83 -17.87 -18.39
C ARG A 151 21.27 -19.27 -18.73
N SER A 152 20.28 -19.38 -19.58
CA SER A 152 19.78 -20.70 -20.05
C SER A 152 19.28 -20.55 -21.48
N ALA A 153 19.92 -21.30 -22.30
CA ALA A 153 19.80 -21.53 -23.73
C ALA A 153 20.89 -20.77 -24.53
N ALA A 154 22.06 -21.39 -24.58
CA ALA A 154 22.91 -21.23 -25.73
C ALA A 154 22.15 -21.79 -26.93
N LEU A 155 21.41 -20.96 -27.66
CA LEU A 155 21.03 -21.26 -29.04
C LEU A 155 22.30 -21.14 -29.87
N PRO A 156 22.52 -22.05 -30.83
CA PRO A 156 23.68 -21.93 -31.74
C PRO A 156 23.60 -20.60 -32.46
N VAL A 157 24.62 -19.79 -32.33
CA VAL A 157 24.76 -18.55 -33.10
C VAL A 157 25.15 -18.97 -34.51
N GLU A 158 24.26 -18.74 -35.46
CA GLU A 158 24.63 -18.77 -36.89
C GLU A 158 25.67 -17.68 -37.13
N PRO A 159 26.76 -17.96 -37.86
CA PRO A 159 27.81 -16.98 -38.11
C PRO A 159 27.31 -15.95 -39.15
N GLY A 160 27.07 -14.72 -38.67
CA GLY A 160 26.79 -13.59 -39.57
C GLY A 160 25.65 -12.64 -39.19
N GLY A 161 24.93 -12.88 -38.10
CA GLY A 161 23.87 -11.98 -37.66
C GLY A 161 24.37 -11.04 -36.54
N GLU A 162 24.44 -9.74 -36.78
CA GLU A 162 24.56 -8.75 -35.71
C GLU A 162 23.29 -8.77 -34.89
N ALA A 163 23.35 -9.43 -33.74
CA ALA A 163 22.31 -9.34 -32.72
C ALA A 163 22.41 -7.94 -32.07
N VAL A 164 21.56 -7.03 -32.49
CA VAL A 164 21.34 -5.77 -31.77
C VAL A 164 20.67 -6.14 -30.45
N PRO A 165 21.34 -5.97 -29.30
CA PRO A 165 20.68 -6.20 -28.00
C PRO A 165 19.66 -5.10 -27.81
N THR A 166 18.40 -5.37 -27.99
CA THR A 166 17.34 -4.52 -27.45
C THR A 166 17.42 -4.67 -25.93
N GLU A 167 18.18 -3.81 -25.28
CA GLU A 167 18.19 -3.70 -23.81
C GLU A 167 16.81 -3.28 -23.36
N THR A 168 15.98 -4.26 -23.02
CA THR A 168 14.65 -3.97 -22.44
C THR A 168 14.85 -3.55 -20.98
N THR A 169 14.58 -2.29 -20.73
CA THR A 169 14.55 -1.71 -19.37
C THR A 169 13.40 -2.32 -18.56
N ARG A 170 13.68 -2.67 -17.30
CA ARG A 170 12.63 -3.20 -16.41
C ARG A 170 11.79 -2.06 -15.87
N TYR A 171 10.45 -2.20 -15.95
CA TYR A 171 9.50 -1.26 -15.35
C TYR A 171 9.73 0.19 -15.80
N GLU A 172 9.99 0.38 -17.09
CA GLU A 172 10.27 1.69 -17.68
C GLU A 172 9.10 2.65 -17.47
N GLU A 173 7.88 2.13 -17.47
CA GLU A 173 6.63 2.87 -17.28
C GLU A 173 6.55 3.61 -15.93
N ILE A 174 7.25 3.12 -14.92
CA ILE A 174 7.31 3.74 -13.58
C ILE A 174 8.72 4.24 -13.23
N ASN A 175 9.62 4.36 -14.23
CA ASN A 175 10.99 4.82 -14.02
C ASN A 175 11.09 6.36 -14.00
N ARG A 176 10.24 7.00 -13.23
CA ARG A 176 10.23 8.44 -12.95
C ARG A 176 9.51 8.72 -11.63
N PRO A 177 9.72 9.88 -11.00
CA PRO A 177 8.88 10.29 -9.88
C PRO A 177 7.43 10.51 -10.34
N VAL A 178 6.50 10.44 -9.39
CA VAL A 178 5.10 10.82 -9.61
C VAL A 178 5.01 12.35 -9.77
N THR A 179 4.07 12.82 -10.59
CA THR A 179 3.83 14.25 -10.75
C THR A 179 2.75 14.75 -9.78
N LYS A 180 2.74 16.07 -9.54
CA LYS A 180 1.72 16.70 -8.70
C LYS A 180 0.32 16.55 -9.29
N GLU A 181 0.21 16.53 -10.61
CA GLU A 181 -1.03 16.37 -11.36
C GLU A 181 -1.61 14.96 -11.14
N GLU A 182 -0.76 13.92 -11.17
CA GLU A 182 -1.18 12.52 -10.91
C GLU A 182 -1.70 12.39 -9.47
N VAL A 183 -0.99 12.93 -8.47
CA VAL A 183 -1.42 12.92 -7.07
C VAL A 183 -2.72 13.72 -6.88
N SER A 184 -2.80 14.92 -7.47
CA SER A 184 -3.99 15.78 -7.43
C SER A 184 -5.20 15.09 -8.06
N SER A 185 -5.01 14.36 -9.15
CA SER A 185 -6.06 13.59 -9.84
C SER A 185 -6.67 12.54 -8.92
N VAL A 186 -5.84 11.78 -8.18
CA VAL A 186 -6.32 10.79 -7.20
C VAL A 186 -7.05 11.47 -6.04
N ARG A 187 -6.51 12.59 -5.53
CA ARG A 187 -7.15 13.38 -4.47
C ARG A 187 -8.53 13.88 -4.89
N GLN A 188 -8.66 14.44 -6.08
CA GLN A 188 -9.95 14.90 -6.62
C GLN A 188 -10.95 13.75 -6.80
N ALA A 189 -10.48 12.56 -7.22
CA ALA A 189 -11.34 11.39 -7.32
C ALA A 189 -11.87 10.95 -5.94
N ALA A 190 -11.03 11.01 -4.90
CA ALA A 190 -11.40 10.73 -3.52
C ALA A 190 -12.47 11.73 -3.02
N GLU A 191 -12.25 13.03 -3.22
CA GLU A 191 -13.21 14.09 -2.83
C GLU A 191 -14.54 13.96 -3.57
N LYS A 192 -14.53 13.69 -4.87
CA LYS A 192 -15.75 13.42 -5.67
C LYS A 192 -16.51 12.19 -5.18
N ALA A 193 -15.81 11.18 -4.66
CA ALA A 193 -16.42 10.00 -4.05
C ALA A 193 -17.03 10.28 -2.66
N GLY A 194 -16.72 11.44 -2.06
CA GLY A 194 -17.21 11.89 -0.77
C GLY A 194 -16.28 11.63 0.40
N LEU A 195 -15.01 11.25 0.13
CA LEU A 195 -13.97 11.18 1.16
C LEU A 195 -13.50 12.60 1.50
N TRP A 196 -13.26 12.89 2.77
CA TRP A 196 -12.92 14.22 3.24
C TRP A 196 -11.83 14.25 4.31
N ARG A 197 -11.47 13.11 4.89
CA ARG A 197 -10.47 12.99 5.94
C ARG A 197 -9.16 12.49 5.34
N PHE A 198 -8.18 13.39 5.20
CA PHE A 198 -6.90 13.07 4.59
C PHE A 198 -5.74 13.37 5.54
N CYS A 199 -4.69 12.53 5.46
CA CYS A 199 -3.40 12.89 6.01
C CYS A 199 -2.73 13.89 5.07
N ASP A 200 -2.63 15.13 5.48
CA ASP A 200 -1.76 16.09 4.81
C ASP A 200 -0.32 15.86 5.31
N PRO A 201 0.69 15.88 4.42
CA PRO A 201 2.07 15.80 4.85
C PRO A 201 2.36 16.97 5.82
N PRO A 202 3.16 16.73 6.89
CA PRO A 202 3.54 17.82 7.77
C PRO A 202 4.20 18.92 6.92
N ARG A 203 3.75 20.15 7.09
CA ARG A 203 4.42 21.31 6.50
C ARG A 203 5.82 21.37 7.13
N HIS A 204 6.81 20.92 6.39
CA HIS A 204 8.20 21.16 6.75
C HIS A 204 8.47 22.64 6.49
N ASP A 205 8.22 23.47 7.48
CA ASP A 205 8.89 24.75 7.57
C ASP A 205 10.37 24.40 7.67
N GLY A 206 11.10 24.64 6.57
CA GLY A 206 12.44 24.12 6.39
C GLY A 206 13.31 24.42 7.60
N PHE A 207 13.95 23.39 8.14
CA PHE A 207 15.13 23.60 8.94
C PHE A 207 16.17 24.22 8.01
N SER A 208 16.27 25.56 8.05
CA SER A 208 17.45 26.27 7.58
C SER A 208 18.59 25.88 8.51
N LEU A 209 19.53 25.06 8.03
CA LEU A 209 20.84 24.89 8.63
C LEU A 209 21.70 26.11 8.40
#